data_157507550a3bb220addd03d21502fdbc
#
_entry.id   157507550a3bb220addd03d21502fdbc
#
_cell.length_a   1.000
_cell.length_b   1.000
_cell.length_c   1.000
_cell.angle_alpha   90.00
_cell.angle_beta   90.00
_cell.angle_gamma   90.00
#
_symmetry.space_group_name_H-M   'P 1'
#
loop_
_entity.id
_entity.type
_entity.pdbx_description
1 polymer ?
#
loop_
_entity_poly.entity_id
_entity_poly.type
_entity_poly.pdbx_seq_one_letter_code
_entity_poly.pdbx_strand_id
1 'polypeptide(L)'
;MAISRGQLVKELEPGLNALFGLEYKRYENQHAEIYVTETSDRAFEEEVMLSGFANASVKPEGSGVVFDNAQETYTARYTMETVALAFAITEEAIEDNLYDRLASRYTKALARSMANTKQIKAVDPLLNGLPSVGTFTSGDGSSLFATNHPTIAGTVSNTLTTQADLNETSLEQSLIDIAKLTDERGLKIAARGVKMIVPSENQFNAERLMKSQGRTSTADNDINAIVSMGMVPQGYRVNNFLTDPDAFYLITDVPNGMKYFERTPIRTAMEGDFDTGNVRYKARERYRFGVSDYRGIFGVEGA
;
A
#
# COMPACT_ATOMS: atom_id res chain seq x y z
N MET A 1 -12.18 32.71 -43.29
CA MET A 1 -11.10 31.88 -42.72
C MET A 1 -11.77 30.83 -41.87
N ALA A 2 -11.75 29.60 -42.28
CA ALA A 2 -12.28 28.52 -41.43
C ALA A 2 -11.23 28.23 -40.36
N ILE A 3 -11.60 28.34 -39.11
CA ILE A 3 -10.78 27.93 -37.95
C ILE A 3 -10.68 26.40 -38.05
N SER A 4 -9.48 25.87 -38.27
CA SER A 4 -9.30 24.44 -38.41
C SER A 4 -9.49 23.73 -37.06
N ARG A 5 -10.19 22.59 -37.04
CA ARG A 5 -10.38 21.71 -35.86
C ARG A 5 -9.08 21.46 -35.10
N GLY A 6 -7.95 21.33 -35.77
CA GLY A 6 -6.66 21.09 -35.13
C GLY A 6 -6.18 22.24 -34.23
N GLN A 7 -6.67 23.47 -34.43
CA GLN A 7 -6.37 24.61 -33.55
C GLN A 7 -7.23 24.59 -32.28
N LEU A 8 -8.52 24.26 -32.39
CA LEU A 8 -9.41 24.17 -31.23
C LEU A 8 -8.96 23.06 -30.25
N VAL A 9 -8.58 21.90 -30.76
CA VAL A 9 -8.08 20.78 -29.94
C VAL A 9 -6.82 21.17 -29.17
N LYS A 10 -5.90 21.91 -29.81
CA LYS A 10 -4.65 22.36 -29.17
C LYS A 10 -4.85 23.44 -28.09
N GLU A 11 -5.87 24.26 -28.20
CA GLU A 11 -6.19 25.28 -27.17
C GLU A 11 -6.92 24.69 -25.96
N LEU A 12 -7.71 23.64 -26.16
CA LEU A 12 -8.50 22.99 -25.11
C LEU A 12 -7.69 22.02 -24.26
N GLU A 13 -6.72 21.34 -24.86
CA GLU A 13 -5.90 20.35 -24.19
C GLU A 13 -5.20 20.89 -22.91
N PRO A 14 -4.55 22.08 -22.91
CA PRO A 14 -3.93 22.62 -21.69
C PRO A 14 -4.93 22.88 -20.58
N GLY A 15 -6.14 23.38 -20.91
CA GLY A 15 -7.20 23.64 -19.94
C GLY A 15 -7.72 22.37 -19.29
N LEU A 16 -7.98 21.32 -20.07
CA LEU A 16 -8.42 20.03 -19.57
C LEU A 16 -7.33 19.34 -18.75
N ASN A 17 -6.08 19.41 -19.18
CA ASN A 17 -4.95 18.86 -18.45
C ASN A 17 -4.75 19.55 -17.09
N ALA A 18 -4.88 20.88 -17.03
CA ALA A 18 -4.82 21.64 -15.79
C ALA A 18 -5.97 21.23 -14.83
N LEU A 19 -7.19 21.15 -15.36
CA LEU A 19 -8.38 20.75 -14.60
C LEU A 19 -8.25 19.30 -14.09
N PHE A 20 -7.77 18.38 -14.92
CA PHE A 20 -7.49 17.00 -14.53
C PHE A 20 -6.47 16.96 -13.39
N GLY A 21 -5.35 17.67 -13.53
CA GLY A 21 -4.29 17.69 -12.51
C GLY A 21 -4.76 18.28 -11.18
N LEU A 22 -5.59 19.33 -11.18
CA LEU A 22 -6.19 19.90 -9.99
C LEU A 22 -7.13 18.92 -9.29
N GLU A 23 -8.03 18.28 -10.05
CA GLU A 23 -8.99 17.33 -9.49
C GLU A 23 -8.32 16.05 -9.00
N TYR A 24 -7.33 15.52 -9.74
CA TYR A 24 -6.58 14.34 -9.33
C TYR A 24 -5.82 14.54 -8.02
N LYS A 25 -5.20 15.71 -7.83
CA LYS A 25 -4.48 16.06 -6.59
C LYS A 25 -5.40 16.36 -5.40
N ARG A 26 -6.68 16.62 -5.65
CA ARG A 26 -7.66 16.88 -4.60
C ARG A 26 -7.94 15.65 -3.74
N TYR A 27 -7.78 14.44 -4.30
CA TYR A 27 -7.96 13.20 -3.57
C TYR A 27 -6.71 12.89 -2.76
N GLU A 28 -6.90 12.65 -1.47
CA GLU A 28 -5.83 12.30 -0.55
C GLU A 28 -5.19 10.97 -0.96
N ASN A 29 -3.86 10.93 -0.99
CA ASN A 29 -3.10 9.73 -1.31
C ASN A 29 -2.93 8.85 -0.07
N GLN A 30 -3.99 8.15 0.35
CA GLN A 30 -3.95 7.29 1.53
C GLN A 30 -2.94 6.13 1.41
N HIS A 31 -2.65 5.69 0.19
CA HIS A 31 -1.62 4.68 -0.05
C HIS A 31 -0.21 5.12 0.36
N ALA A 32 0.09 6.42 0.36
CA ALA A 32 1.38 6.95 0.77
C ALA A 32 1.65 6.75 2.28
N GLU A 33 0.61 6.50 3.07
CA GLU A 33 0.73 6.17 4.49
C GLU A 33 1.16 4.71 4.72
N ILE A 34 1.05 3.86 3.70
CA ILE A 34 1.30 2.42 3.78
C ILE A 34 2.60 2.04 3.04
N TYR A 35 2.82 2.63 1.87
CA TYR A 35 3.88 2.22 0.95
C TYR A 35 5.02 3.23 0.86
N VAL A 36 6.23 2.71 0.75
CA VAL A 36 7.38 3.50 0.32
C VAL A 36 7.36 3.59 -1.21
N THR A 37 7.44 4.82 -1.74
CA THR A 37 7.41 5.06 -3.20
C THR A 37 8.81 4.97 -3.77
N GLU A 38 8.97 4.12 -4.78
CA GLU A 38 10.17 4.01 -5.60
C GLU A 38 9.84 4.20 -7.08
N THR A 39 10.81 4.65 -7.87
CA THR A 39 10.65 4.82 -9.31
C THR A 39 11.33 3.68 -10.05
N SER A 40 10.72 3.22 -11.16
CA SER A 40 11.27 2.19 -12.02
C SER A 40 11.20 2.60 -13.48
N ASP A 41 12.17 2.18 -14.26
CA ASP A 41 12.18 2.31 -15.72
C ASP A 41 12.02 0.97 -16.47
N ARG A 42 11.83 -0.14 -15.71
CA ARG A 42 11.75 -1.51 -16.24
C ARG A 42 10.31 -2.00 -16.37
N ALA A 43 10.11 -3.11 -17.05
CA ALA A 43 8.81 -3.77 -17.18
C ALA A 43 8.40 -4.51 -15.90
N PHE A 44 9.37 -4.94 -15.12
CA PHE A 44 9.24 -5.57 -13.81
C PHE A 44 10.45 -5.22 -12.96
N GLU A 45 10.29 -5.21 -11.65
CA GLU A 45 11.36 -5.15 -10.67
C GLU A 45 11.42 -6.46 -9.89
N GLU A 46 12.61 -6.86 -9.49
CA GLU A 46 12.85 -8.03 -8.65
C GLU A 46 13.72 -7.65 -7.48
N GLU A 47 13.26 -7.98 -6.29
CA GLU A 47 13.99 -7.78 -5.05
C GLU A 47 14.27 -9.14 -4.41
N VAL A 48 15.56 -9.42 -4.24
CA VAL A 48 16.03 -10.68 -3.68
C VAL A 48 16.22 -10.52 -2.18
N MET A 49 15.61 -11.40 -1.40
CA MET A 49 15.84 -11.49 0.03
C MET A 49 17.09 -12.32 0.30
N LEU A 50 18.02 -11.77 1.11
CA LEU A 50 19.23 -12.43 1.54
C LEU A 50 19.11 -12.95 2.97
N SER A 51 19.59 -14.16 3.22
CA SER A 51 19.47 -14.80 4.53
C SER A 51 20.30 -14.17 5.65
N GLY A 52 21.28 -13.32 5.32
CA GLY A 52 22.26 -12.86 6.32
C GLY A 52 23.17 -14.00 6.83
N PHE A 53 23.72 -13.80 8.01
CA PHE A 53 24.63 -14.75 8.69
C PHE A 53 23.99 -15.28 9.98
N ALA A 54 24.44 -16.45 10.45
CA ALA A 54 24.07 -16.99 11.74
C ALA A 54 24.75 -16.25 12.89
N ASN A 55 24.41 -16.63 14.12
CA ASN A 55 25.06 -16.09 15.32
C ASN A 55 26.59 -16.30 15.28
N ALA A 56 27.34 -15.25 15.59
CA ALA A 56 28.78 -15.36 15.74
C ALA A 56 29.13 -16.28 16.92
N SER A 57 30.10 -17.18 16.71
CA SER A 57 30.61 -18.06 17.76
C SER A 57 31.77 -17.42 18.51
N VAL A 58 31.92 -17.81 19.79
CA VAL A 58 33.10 -17.42 20.58
C VAL A 58 34.34 -18.07 19.97
N LYS A 59 35.33 -17.25 19.66
CA LYS A 59 36.62 -17.73 19.16
C LYS A 59 37.60 -17.96 20.36
N PRO A 60 37.99 -19.22 20.61
CA PRO A 60 39.04 -19.52 21.59
C PRO A 60 40.38 -18.97 21.12
N GLU A 61 41.26 -18.69 22.07
CA GLU A 61 42.64 -18.24 21.79
C GLU A 61 43.38 -19.28 20.96
N GLY A 62 44.05 -18.84 19.89
CA GLY A 62 44.83 -19.72 19.00
C GLY A 62 43.99 -20.47 17.94
N SER A 63 42.66 -20.39 17.95
CA SER A 63 41.79 -21.03 16.94
C SER A 63 41.52 -20.09 15.74
N GLY A 64 41.12 -20.66 14.58
CA GLY A 64 40.72 -19.90 13.40
C GLY A 64 39.34 -19.24 13.59
N VAL A 65 39.02 -18.30 12.72
CA VAL A 65 37.66 -17.70 12.60
C VAL A 65 36.76 -18.67 11.86
N VAL A 66 35.50 -18.82 12.28
CA VAL A 66 34.49 -19.59 11.56
C VAL A 66 33.96 -18.74 10.41
N PHE A 67 33.89 -19.34 9.21
CA PHE A 67 33.28 -18.73 8.03
C PHE A 67 31.82 -19.20 7.91
N ASP A 68 30.92 -18.27 7.63
CA ASP A 68 29.52 -18.57 7.33
C ASP A 68 29.15 -18.02 5.95
N ASN A 69 28.17 -18.61 5.29
CA ASN A 69 27.72 -18.25 3.95
C ASN A 69 26.31 -17.70 3.99
N ALA A 70 26.10 -16.51 3.45
CA ALA A 70 24.78 -15.99 3.13
C ALA A 70 24.26 -16.64 1.83
N GLN A 71 22.94 -16.83 1.75
CA GLN A 71 22.29 -17.34 0.54
C GLN A 71 21.05 -16.52 0.22
N GLU A 72 20.65 -16.58 -1.05
CA GLU A 72 19.37 -16.04 -1.49
C GLU A 72 18.23 -16.95 -1.01
N THR A 73 17.16 -16.38 -0.48
CA THR A 73 16.00 -17.12 0.04
C THR A 73 14.83 -17.08 -0.94
N TYR A 74 14.31 -15.90 -1.22
CA TYR A 74 13.23 -15.75 -2.18
C TYR A 74 13.35 -14.40 -2.93
N THR A 75 12.60 -14.30 -4.02
CA THR A 75 12.57 -13.10 -4.86
C THR A 75 11.14 -12.56 -4.94
N ALA A 76 10.94 -11.32 -4.51
CA ALA A 76 9.70 -10.60 -4.71
C ALA A 76 9.70 -9.94 -6.09
N ARG A 77 8.72 -10.27 -6.94
CA ARG A 77 8.62 -9.75 -8.30
C ARG A 77 7.43 -8.81 -8.47
N TYR A 78 7.70 -7.61 -8.98
CA TYR A 78 6.74 -6.56 -9.24
C TYR A 78 6.55 -6.36 -10.73
N THR A 79 5.52 -6.96 -11.32
CA THR A 79 5.20 -6.76 -12.74
C THR A 79 4.34 -5.52 -12.91
N MET A 80 4.84 -4.52 -13.64
CA MET A 80 4.19 -3.22 -13.83
C MET A 80 2.89 -3.33 -14.61
N GLU A 81 1.80 -2.86 -14.01
CA GLU A 81 0.48 -2.81 -14.64
C GLU A 81 0.22 -1.44 -15.27
N THR A 82 -0.55 -1.43 -16.35
CA THR A 82 -1.01 -0.20 -16.99
C THR A 82 -2.47 0.03 -16.63
N VAL A 83 -2.75 1.15 -15.97
CA VAL A 83 -4.11 1.61 -15.70
C VAL A 83 -4.42 2.76 -16.63
N ALA A 84 -5.51 2.66 -17.38
CA ALA A 84 -5.91 3.69 -18.32
C ALA A 84 -7.43 3.74 -18.43
N LEU A 85 -7.94 4.95 -18.63
CA LEU A 85 -9.35 5.20 -18.92
C LEU A 85 -9.46 6.38 -19.88
N ALA A 86 -10.46 6.36 -20.75
CA ALA A 86 -10.70 7.40 -21.74
C ALA A 86 -12.20 7.70 -21.87
N PHE A 87 -12.50 8.89 -22.35
CA PHE A 87 -13.84 9.24 -22.85
C PHE A 87 -13.74 9.90 -24.22
N ALA A 88 -14.83 9.86 -24.97
CA ALA A 88 -14.96 10.54 -26.26
C ALA A 88 -16.11 11.54 -26.19
N ILE A 89 -15.98 12.64 -26.94
CA ILE A 89 -17.04 13.63 -27.16
C ILE A 89 -17.31 13.63 -28.66
N THR A 90 -18.58 13.55 -29.05
CA THR A 90 -19.00 13.53 -30.45
C THR A 90 -18.86 14.89 -31.08
N GLU A 91 -18.78 14.90 -32.41
CA GLU A 91 -18.69 16.10 -33.22
C GLU A 91 -19.93 17.00 -33.01
N GLU A 92 -21.10 16.40 -33.00
CA GLU A 92 -22.38 17.10 -32.83
C GLU A 92 -22.45 17.82 -31.46
N ALA A 93 -21.95 17.16 -30.39
CA ALA A 93 -21.90 17.77 -29.06
C ALA A 93 -20.93 18.96 -28.99
N ILE A 94 -19.92 18.97 -29.86
CA ILE A 94 -18.98 20.10 -29.99
C ILE A 94 -19.65 21.25 -30.77
N GLU A 95 -20.38 20.94 -31.84
CA GLU A 95 -21.09 21.92 -32.66
C GLU A 95 -22.22 22.62 -31.90
N ASP A 96 -22.96 21.88 -31.05
CA ASP A 96 -24.04 22.39 -30.20
C ASP A 96 -23.57 23.20 -28.98
N ASN A 97 -22.27 23.50 -28.88
CA ASN A 97 -21.64 24.27 -27.80
C ASN A 97 -21.88 23.71 -26.39
N LEU A 98 -22.16 22.41 -26.27
CA LEU A 98 -22.28 21.69 -25.01
C LEU A 98 -20.91 21.29 -24.44
N TYR A 99 -19.86 21.54 -25.20
CA TYR A 99 -18.50 21.05 -25.00
C TYR A 99 -17.90 21.48 -23.64
N ASP A 100 -17.93 22.77 -23.30
CA ASP A 100 -17.26 23.28 -22.10
C ASP A 100 -17.78 22.66 -20.80
N ARG A 101 -19.09 22.51 -20.70
CA ARG A 101 -19.73 21.94 -19.51
C ARG A 101 -19.55 20.43 -19.41
N LEU A 102 -19.65 19.71 -20.55
CA LEU A 102 -19.52 18.25 -20.62
C LEU A 102 -18.07 17.82 -20.48
N ALA A 103 -17.15 18.40 -21.24
CA ALA A 103 -15.72 18.09 -21.17
C ALA A 103 -15.16 18.29 -19.76
N SER A 104 -15.49 19.41 -19.12
CA SER A 104 -15.06 19.69 -17.75
C SER A 104 -15.59 18.66 -16.74
N ARG A 105 -16.86 18.25 -16.87
CA ARG A 105 -17.49 17.24 -15.99
C ARG A 105 -16.85 15.87 -16.17
N TYR A 106 -16.67 15.45 -17.42
CA TYR A 106 -16.07 14.14 -17.74
C TYR A 106 -14.58 14.08 -17.36
N THR A 107 -13.85 15.18 -17.54
CA THR A 107 -12.44 15.26 -17.12
C THR A 107 -12.30 15.11 -15.59
N LYS A 108 -13.18 15.75 -14.82
CA LYS A 108 -13.22 15.58 -13.35
C LYS A 108 -13.61 14.16 -12.97
N ALA A 109 -14.59 13.56 -13.63
CA ALA A 109 -15.00 12.20 -13.40
C ALA A 109 -13.88 11.19 -13.72
N LEU A 110 -13.15 11.42 -14.83
CA LEU A 110 -11.98 10.63 -15.21
C LEU A 110 -10.87 10.71 -14.16
N ALA A 111 -10.53 11.92 -13.70
CA ALA A 111 -9.51 12.13 -12.67
C ALA A 111 -9.88 11.41 -11.37
N ARG A 112 -11.14 11.53 -10.94
CA ARG A 112 -11.67 10.83 -9.77
C ARG A 112 -11.59 9.32 -9.91
N SER A 113 -11.99 8.78 -11.07
CA SER A 113 -11.95 7.34 -11.33
C SER A 113 -10.53 6.79 -11.29
N MET A 114 -9.56 7.49 -11.89
CA MET A 114 -8.16 7.09 -11.86
C MET A 114 -7.58 7.10 -10.44
N ALA A 115 -7.84 8.17 -9.67
CA ALA A 115 -7.41 8.27 -8.27
C ALA A 115 -8.02 7.15 -7.41
N ASN A 116 -9.32 6.91 -7.55
CA ASN A 116 -10.02 5.85 -6.82
C ASN A 116 -9.46 4.46 -7.15
N THR A 117 -9.24 4.15 -8.43
CA THR A 117 -8.66 2.86 -8.86
C THR A 117 -7.27 2.64 -8.25
N LYS A 118 -6.46 3.70 -8.16
CA LYS A 118 -5.13 3.62 -7.53
C LYS A 118 -5.21 3.24 -6.06
N GLN A 119 -6.14 3.86 -5.31
CA GLN A 119 -6.33 3.55 -3.89
C GLN A 119 -6.85 2.12 -3.69
N ILE A 120 -7.81 1.66 -4.50
CA ILE A 120 -8.31 0.27 -4.46
C ILE A 120 -7.16 -0.71 -4.71
N LYS A 121 -6.35 -0.48 -5.75
CA LYS A 121 -5.17 -1.32 -6.02
C LYS A 121 -4.12 -1.28 -4.92
N ALA A 122 -4.06 -0.21 -4.16
CA ALA A 122 -3.14 -0.10 -3.03
C ALA A 122 -3.58 -0.92 -1.81
N VAL A 123 -4.88 -1.06 -1.57
CA VAL A 123 -5.38 -1.89 -0.46
C VAL A 123 -5.56 -3.36 -0.84
N ASP A 124 -5.55 -3.68 -2.13
CA ASP A 124 -5.69 -5.04 -2.65
C ASP A 124 -4.71 -6.06 -2.03
N PRO A 125 -3.38 -5.78 -1.90
CA PRO A 125 -2.46 -6.66 -1.20
C PRO A 125 -2.82 -6.89 0.28
N LEU A 126 -3.39 -5.91 0.96
CA LEU A 126 -3.78 -6.03 2.36
C LEU A 126 -5.01 -6.93 2.54
N LEU A 127 -6.06 -6.67 1.76
CA LEU A 127 -7.31 -7.42 1.83
C LEU A 127 -7.14 -8.87 1.34
N ASN A 128 -6.47 -9.04 0.19
CA ASN A 128 -6.27 -10.35 -0.42
C ASN A 128 -5.13 -11.16 0.24
N GLY A 129 -4.33 -10.51 1.08
CA GLY A 129 -3.29 -11.16 1.87
C GLY A 129 -3.74 -11.68 3.22
N LEU A 130 -4.99 -11.44 3.64
CA LEU A 130 -5.54 -11.94 4.91
C LEU A 130 -5.65 -13.46 4.92
N PRO A 131 -5.56 -14.11 6.11
CA PRO A 131 -5.54 -15.57 6.23
C PRO A 131 -6.75 -16.28 5.61
N SER A 132 -7.95 -15.70 5.69
CA SER A 132 -9.17 -16.27 5.12
C SER A 132 -9.24 -16.19 3.60
N VAL A 133 -8.59 -15.20 3.00
CA VAL A 133 -8.60 -14.95 1.55
C VAL A 133 -7.39 -15.56 0.86
N GLY A 134 -6.18 -15.22 1.30
CA GLY A 134 -4.91 -15.82 0.90
C GLY A 134 -4.56 -15.78 -0.58
N THR A 135 -5.22 -14.93 -1.38
CA THR A 135 -4.98 -14.87 -2.84
C THR A 135 -3.79 -14.00 -3.23
N PHE A 136 -3.38 -13.09 -2.35
CA PHE A 136 -2.16 -12.31 -2.52
C PHE A 136 -1.01 -12.98 -1.74
N THR A 137 -0.01 -13.45 -2.47
CA THR A 137 1.16 -14.12 -1.91
C THR A 137 2.37 -13.19 -1.88
N SER A 138 3.17 -13.30 -0.84
CA SER A 138 4.48 -12.65 -0.75
C SER A 138 5.54 -13.40 -1.56
N GLY A 139 6.76 -12.89 -1.62
CA GLY A 139 7.85 -13.48 -2.41
C GLY A 139 8.23 -14.91 -2.00
N ASP A 140 7.94 -15.31 -0.76
CA ASP A 140 8.17 -16.65 -0.22
C ASP A 140 7.09 -17.68 -0.63
N GLY A 141 6.05 -17.27 -1.36
CA GLY A 141 4.95 -18.10 -1.82
C GLY A 141 3.82 -18.30 -0.80
N SER A 142 3.96 -17.80 0.43
CA SER A 142 2.90 -17.79 1.43
C SER A 142 1.95 -16.61 1.24
N SER A 143 0.74 -16.68 1.79
CA SER A 143 -0.14 -15.51 1.91
C SER A 143 0.61 -14.38 2.62
N LEU A 144 0.30 -13.10 2.27
CA LEU A 144 0.99 -11.95 2.87
C LEU A 144 0.93 -11.98 4.41
N PHE A 145 -0.23 -12.31 4.97
CA PHE A 145 -0.40 -12.51 6.41
C PHE A 145 -0.58 -14.00 6.69
N ALA A 146 0.44 -14.62 7.22
CA ALA A 146 0.45 -16.04 7.51
C ALA A 146 1.16 -16.33 8.83
N THR A 147 0.77 -17.42 9.47
CA THR A 147 1.40 -17.91 10.70
C THR A 147 2.64 -18.77 10.43
N ASN A 148 2.95 -19.05 9.17
CA ASN A 148 3.90 -20.07 8.77
C ASN A 148 4.80 -19.66 7.60
N HIS A 149 5.23 -18.39 7.53
CA HIS A 149 6.23 -17.95 6.56
C HIS A 149 7.49 -18.81 6.68
N PRO A 150 7.92 -19.49 5.62
CA PRO A 150 9.09 -20.34 5.67
C PRO A 150 10.38 -19.53 5.76
N THR A 151 11.23 -19.88 6.71
CA THR A 151 12.58 -19.34 6.85
C THR A 151 13.58 -20.48 7.01
N ILE A 152 14.87 -20.22 6.87
CA ILE A 152 15.93 -21.25 7.06
C ILE A 152 15.92 -21.80 8.48
N ALA A 153 15.58 -20.96 9.46
CA ALA A 153 15.54 -21.33 10.87
C ALA A 153 14.22 -21.99 11.33
N GLY A 154 13.18 -21.97 10.48
CA GLY A 154 11.85 -22.49 10.82
C GLY A 154 10.75 -21.68 10.18
N THR A 155 9.71 -21.34 10.94
CA THR A 155 8.59 -20.52 10.47
C THR A 155 8.45 -19.24 11.30
N VAL A 156 8.04 -18.16 10.65
CA VAL A 156 7.77 -16.86 11.28
C VAL A 156 6.32 -16.47 10.97
N SER A 157 5.66 -15.85 11.94
CA SER A 157 4.29 -15.33 11.78
C SER A 157 4.30 -13.81 11.74
N ASN A 158 3.52 -13.21 10.85
CA ASN A 158 3.21 -11.78 10.83
C ASN A 158 1.70 -11.51 10.99
N THR A 159 1.00 -12.43 11.62
CA THR A 159 -0.40 -12.32 12.01
C THR A 159 -0.62 -12.99 13.36
N LEU A 160 -1.74 -12.70 14.02
CA LEU A 160 -2.11 -13.41 15.25
C LEU A 160 -2.44 -14.88 14.95
N THR A 161 -2.07 -15.78 15.85
CA THR A 161 -2.43 -17.20 15.73
C THR A 161 -3.94 -17.41 15.86
N THR A 162 -4.58 -16.64 16.74
CA THR A 162 -6.04 -16.56 16.86
C THR A 162 -6.45 -15.16 16.47
N GLN A 163 -7.21 -15.04 15.40
CA GLN A 163 -7.68 -13.74 14.93
C GLN A 163 -8.62 -13.12 15.95
N ALA A 164 -8.57 -11.82 16.09
CA ALA A 164 -9.38 -11.07 17.05
C ALA A 164 -9.58 -9.63 16.56
N ASP A 165 -10.75 -9.08 16.87
CA ASP A 165 -11.08 -7.67 16.59
C ASP A 165 -10.11 -6.73 17.29
N LEU A 166 -10.04 -5.50 16.80
CA LEU A 166 -9.21 -4.45 17.36
C LEU A 166 -9.66 -4.12 18.79
N ASN A 167 -8.88 -4.58 19.76
CA ASN A 167 -9.01 -4.25 21.18
C ASN A 167 -7.62 -4.10 21.81
N GLU A 168 -7.57 -3.71 23.08
CA GLU A 168 -6.30 -3.50 23.78
C GLU A 168 -5.45 -4.78 23.81
N THR A 169 -6.06 -5.92 24.13
CA THR A 169 -5.35 -7.20 24.24
C THR A 169 -4.81 -7.69 22.89
N SER A 170 -5.59 -7.59 21.82
CA SER A 170 -5.16 -7.98 20.47
C SER A 170 -4.04 -7.09 19.95
N LEU A 171 -4.11 -5.78 20.24
CA LEU A 171 -3.07 -4.83 19.88
C LEU A 171 -1.78 -5.06 20.67
N GLU A 172 -1.86 -5.27 21.97
CA GLU A 172 -0.71 -5.61 22.81
C GLU A 172 -0.04 -6.91 22.35
N GLN A 173 -0.83 -7.96 22.08
CA GLN A 173 -0.30 -9.23 21.56
C GLN A 173 0.40 -9.05 20.22
N SER A 174 -0.20 -8.27 19.31
CA SER A 174 0.41 -7.98 18.01
C SER A 174 1.77 -7.26 18.16
N LEU A 175 1.88 -6.29 19.05
CA LEU A 175 3.13 -5.59 19.33
C LEU A 175 4.19 -6.48 19.96
N ILE A 176 3.77 -7.42 20.83
CA ILE A 176 4.66 -8.44 21.41
C ILE A 176 5.17 -9.39 20.32
N ASP A 177 4.31 -9.82 19.42
CA ASP A 177 4.68 -10.75 18.35
C ASP A 177 5.60 -10.07 17.32
N ILE A 178 5.36 -8.79 16.99
CA ILE A 178 6.29 -7.96 16.19
C ILE A 178 7.68 -7.91 16.83
N ALA A 179 7.76 -7.68 18.14
CA ALA A 179 9.06 -7.61 18.86
C ALA A 179 9.80 -8.96 18.89
N LYS A 180 9.10 -10.08 18.70
CA LYS A 180 9.67 -11.43 18.61
C LYS A 180 10.12 -11.83 17.21
N LEU A 181 9.82 -11.05 16.18
CA LEU A 181 10.18 -11.36 14.79
C LEU A 181 11.68 -11.66 14.67
N THR A 182 11.99 -12.63 13.83
CA THR A 182 13.34 -13.06 13.53
C THR A 182 13.64 -12.94 12.03
N ASP A 183 14.92 -12.88 11.72
CA ASP A 183 15.40 -12.95 10.33
C ASP A 183 15.35 -14.38 9.77
N GLU A 184 15.88 -14.58 8.55
CA GLU A 184 15.93 -15.88 7.88
C GLU A 184 16.77 -16.93 8.63
N ARG A 185 17.70 -16.51 9.49
CA ARG A 185 18.59 -17.36 10.28
C ARG A 185 18.16 -17.50 11.74
N GLY A 186 17.01 -16.92 12.12
CA GLY A 186 16.48 -16.97 13.48
C GLY A 186 17.06 -15.92 14.43
N LEU A 187 17.81 -14.94 13.92
CA LEU A 187 18.28 -13.81 14.72
C LEU A 187 17.14 -12.83 14.99
N LYS A 188 17.02 -12.36 16.21
CA LYS A 188 16.02 -11.34 16.57
C LYS A 188 16.35 -10.01 15.89
N ILE A 189 15.40 -9.47 15.14
CA ILE A 189 15.53 -8.17 14.46
C ILE A 189 15.08 -7.00 15.33
N ALA A 190 14.45 -7.27 16.49
CA ALA A 190 13.91 -6.28 17.41
C ALA A 190 12.98 -5.24 16.74
N ALA A 191 12.14 -5.71 15.81
CA ALA A 191 11.17 -4.90 15.08
C ALA A 191 10.16 -4.23 16.02
N ARG A 192 9.64 -3.07 15.61
CA ARG A 192 8.63 -2.31 16.36
C ARG A 192 7.48 -1.93 15.43
N GLY A 193 6.27 -1.93 15.97
CA GLY A 193 5.11 -1.33 15.31
C GLY A 193 5.24 0.19 15.32
N VAL A 194 5.19 0.81 14.15
CA VAL A 194 5.40 2.26 13.98
C VAL A 194 4.09 3.00 13.77
N LYS A 195 3.19 2.43 12.98
CA LYS A 195 1.94 3.04 12.56
C LYS A 195 0.85 1.99 12.44
N MET A 196 -0.36 2.32 12.87
CA MET A 196 -1.54 1.47 12.70
C MET A 196 -2.41 1.99 11.56
N ILE A 197 -2.89 1.08 10.71
CA ILE A 197 -3.85 1.37 9.64
C ILE A 197 -5.14 0.65 9.97
N VAL A 198 -6.25 1.38 9.92
CA VAL A 198 -7.59 0.86 10.26
C VAL A 198 -8.63 1.26 9.21
N PRO A 199 -9.69 0.48 9.03
CA PRO A 199 -10.85 0.87 8.23
C PRO A 199 -11.64 1.99 8.92
N SER A 200 -12.55 2.61 8.18
CA SER A 200 -13.40 3.71 8.70
C SER A 200 -14.26 3.28 9.89
N GLU A 201 -14.69 2.03 9.95
CA GLU A 201 -15.52 1.45 11.00
C GLU A 201 -14.78 1.44 12.35
N ASN A 202 -13.49 1.13 12.34
CA ASN A 202 -12.65 1.03 13.53
C ASN A 202 -12.01 2.37 13.97
N GLN A 203 -12.25 3.49 13.28
CA GLN A 203 -11.59 4.77 13.58
C GLN A 203 -11.80 5.26 15.02
N PHE A 204 -13.02 5.15 15.55
CA PHE A 204 -13.31 5.60 16.93
C PHE A 204 -12.74 4.67 18.00
N ASN A 205 -12.66 3.38 17.69
CA ASN A 205 -12.02 2.41 18.55
C ASN A 205 -10.50 2.65 18.61
N ALA A 206 -9.88 2.85 17.46
CA ALA A 206 -8.48 3.22 17.35
C ALA A 206 -8.14 4.52 18.10
N GLU A 207 -8.99 5.56 18.00
CA GLU A 207 -8.81 6.82 18.74
C GLU A 207 -8.81 6.59 20.27
N ARG A 208 -9.77 5.78 20.76
CA ARG A 208 -9.84 5.45 22.20
C ARG A 208 -8.61 4.70 22.67
N LEU A 209 -8.16 3.68 21.91
CA LEU A 209 -7.00 2.86 22.27
C LEU A 209 -5.70 3.66 22.24
N MET A 210 -5.56 4.58 21.27
CA MET A 210 -4.31 5.28 21.03
C MET A 210 -4.16 6.61 21.78
N LYS A 211 -5.25 7.16 22.35
CA LYS A 211 -5.21 8.48 23.02
C LYS A 211 -5.78 8.49 24.43
N SER A 212 -6.50 7.46 24.86
CA SER A 212 -7.00 7.39 26.24
C SER A 212 -5.84 7.19 27.20
N GLN A 213 -5.78 7.98 28.26
CA GLN A 213 -4.80 7.80 29.34
C GLN A 213 -5.14 6.62 30.25
N GLY A 214 -6.43 6.35 30.46
CA GLY A 214 -6.92 5.21 31.21
C GLY A 214 -7.29 4.06 30.28
N ARG A 215 -7.24 2.85 30.81
CA ARG A 215 -7.64 1.63 30.14
C ARG A 215 -9.12 1.68 29.78
N THR A 216 -9.45 1.32 28.55
CA THR A 216 -10.85 1.26 28.09
C THR A 216 -11.57 0.05 28.71
N SER A 217 -12.84 0.24 29.11
CA SER A 217 -13.73 -0.81 29.63
C SER A 217 -13.38 -1.38 31.00
N THR A 218 -12.58 -0.71 31.82
CA THR A 218 -12.36 -1.07 33.22
C THR A 218 -12.97 -0.04 34.16
N ALA A 219 -13.48 -0.50 35.32
CA ALA A 219 -13.97 0.37 36.38
C ALA A 219 -12.82 0.94 37.24
N ASP A 220 -11.66 0.30 37.18
CA ASP A 220 -10.44 0.70 37.85
C ASP A 220 -9.67 1.76 37.06
N ASN A 221 -8.89 2.57 37.77
CA ASN A 221 -8.10 3.65 37.18
C ASN A 221 -6.76 3.12 36.59
N ASP A 222 -6.85 2.04 35.79
CA ASP A 222 -5.69 1.41 35.15
C ASP A 222 -5.10 2.29 34.05
N ILE A 223 -3.80 2.26 33.91
CA ILE A 223 -3.06 3.00 32.90
C ILE A 223 -3.18 2.27 31.55
N ASN A 224 -3.44 3.02 30.47
CA ASN A 224 -3.29 2.51 29.12
C ASN A 224 -1.78 2.35 28.79
N ALA A 225 -1.30 1.11 28.79
CA ALA A 225 0.10 0.79 28.57
C ALA A 225 0.60 1.21 27.19
N ILE A 226 -0.22 1.08 26.14
CA ILE A 226 0.12 1.41 24.74
C ILE A 226 0.49 2.89 24.62
N VAL A 227 -0.33 3.76 25.20
CA VAL A 227 -0.10 5.22 25.20
C VAL A 227 1.07 5.59 26.10
N SER A 228 1.11 5.04 27.32
CA SER A 228 2.15 5.34 28.32
C SER A 228 3.56 4.97 27.84
N MET A 229 3.69 3.86 27.12
CA MET A 229 4.96 3.37 26.56
C MET A 229 5.30 3.97 25.18
N GLY A 230 4.35 4.67 24.53
CA GLY A 230 4.54 5.21 23.19
C GLY A 230 4.79 4.12 22.12
N MET A 231 4.09 2.99 22.22
CA MET A 231 4.38 1.79 21.44
C MET A 231 4.17 1.95 19.92
N VAL A 232 3.26 2.84 19.49
CA VAL A 232 2.99 3.15 18.08
C VAL A 232 3.24 4.65 17.83
N PRO A 233 4.48 5.08 17.60
CA PRO A 233 4.86 6.50 17.66
C PRO A 233 4.22 7.37 16.58
N GLN A 234 3.84 6.83 15.41
CA GLN A 234 3.14 7.56 14.35
C GLN A 234 1.61 7.51 14.50
N GLY A 235 1.10 6.88 15.57
CA GLY A 235 -0.32 6.76 15.82
C GLY A 235 -1.04 5.88 14.81
N TYR A 236 -2.29 6.24 14.51
CA TYR A 236 -3.10 5.50 13.54
C TYR A 236 -3.48 6.37 12.34
N ARG A 237 -3.80 5.72 11.22
CA ARG A 237 -4.37 6.32 10.02
C ARG A 237 -5.59 5.53 9.59
N VAL A 238 -6.63 6.26 9.18
CA VAL A 238 -7.85 5.66 8.64
C VAL A 238 -7.69 5.53 7.14
N ASN A 239 -7.96 4.34 6.61
CA ASN A 239 -8.00 4.11 5.17
C ASN A 239 -9.43 3.73 4.76
N ASN A 240 -10.07 4.62 3.99
CA ASN A 240 -11.48 4.51 3.58
C ASN A 240 -11.71 3.45 2.48
N PHE A 241 -10.66 2.87 1.94
CA PHE A 241 -10.73 1.86 0.88
C PHE A 241 -10.61 0.42 1.42
N LEU A 242 -10.31 0.25 2.69
CA LEU A 242 -10.39 -1.04 3.36
C LEU A 242 -11.87 -1.42 3.50
N THR A 243 -12.22 -2.59 2.99
CA THR A 243 -13.61 -3.09 2.97
C THR A 243 -13.91 -4.06 4.09
N ASP A 244 -12.87 -4.59 4.73
CA ASP A 244 -13.01 -5.43 5.91
C ASP A 244 -13.15 -4.52 7.15
N PRO A 245 -14.29 -4.56 7.87
CA PRO A 245 -14.55 -3.66 8.98
C PRO A 245 -13.75 -3.98 10.23
N ASP A 246 -13.31 -5.23 10.40
CA ASP A 246 -12.74 -5.75 11.64
C ASP A 246 -11.22 -5.84 11.56
N ALA A 247 -10.66 -5.86 10.36
CA ALA A 247 -9.23 -5.95 10.14
C ALA A 247 -8.47 -4.68 10.61
N PHE A 248 -7.25 -4.89 11.11
CA PHE A 248 -6.30 -3.81 11.35
C PHE A 248 -4.88 -4.23 11.00
N TYR A 249 -4.04 -3.26 10.67
CA TYR A 249 -2.69 -3.50 10.20
C TYR A 249 -1.70 -2.62 10.96
N LEU A 250 -0.53 -3.18 11.28
CA LEU A 250 0.58 -2.47 11.91
C LEU A 250 1.77 -2.44 10.97
N ILE A 251 2.18 -1.26 10.56
CA ILE A 251 3.42 -1.07 9.80
C ILE A 251 4.57 -1.11 10.79
N THR A 252 5.60 -1.88 10.46
CA THR A 252 6.80 -2.02 11.29
C THR A 252 7.94 -1.14 10.78
N ASP A 253 9.02 -1.04 11.56
CA ASP A 253 10.26 -0.35 11.18
C ASP A 253 11.23 -1.23 10.37
N VAL A 254 10.81 -2.42 9.98
CA VAL A 254 11.61 -3.32 9.12
C VAL A 254 11.75 -2.69 7.73
N PRO A 255 12.99 -2.55 7.23
CA PRO A 255 13.22 -1.97 5.91
C PRO A 255 12.67 -2.89 4.79
N ASN A 256 12.42 -2.31 3.62
CA ASN A 256 11.97 -3.02 2.44
C ASN A 256 10.62 -3.79 2.62
N GLY A 257 9.72 -3.30 3.46
CA GLY A 257 8.38 -3.87 3.62
C GLY A 257 7.47 -3.61 2.43
N MET A 258 6.48 -2.74 2.63
CA MET A 258 5.50 -2.37 1.61
C MET A 258 6.07 -1.38 0.59
N LYS A 259 6.06 -1.71 -0.70
CA LYS A 259 6.61 -0.88 -1.78
C LYS A 259 5.61 -0.55 -2.87
N TYR A 260 5.70 0.66 -3.37
CA TYR A 260 4.97 1.16 -4.53
C TYR A 260 5.99 1.59 -5.59
N PHE A 261 6.03 0.86 -6.70
CA PHE A 261 6.87 1.21 -7.84
C PHE A 261 6.08 2.02 -8.86
N GLU A 262 6.48 3.27 -9.07
CA GLU A 262 5.94 4.13 -10.11
C GLU A 262 6.84 4.07 -11.34
N ARG A 263 6.32 3.51 -12.45
CA ARG A 263 7.05 3.51 -13.73
C ARG A 263 6.72 4.72 -14.59
N THR A 264 5.46 5.05 -14.70
CA THR A 264 4.99 6.19 -15.46
C THR A 264 3.95 6.93 -14.64
N PRO A 265 4.25 8.16 -14.20
CA PRO A 265 3.27 8.99 -13.54
C PRO A 265 2.08 9.23 -14.46
N ILE A 266 0.98 9.71 -13.89
CA ILE A 266 -0.24 9.94 -14.67
C ILE A 266 0.03 10.89 -15.82
N ARG A 267 -0.37 10.47 -17.02
CA ARG A 267 -0.27 11.25 -18.26
C ARG A 267 -1.62 11.29 -18.94
N THR A 268 -1.93 12.43 -19.49
CA THR A 268 -3.13 12.67 -20.29
C THR A 268 -2.74 12.89 -21.73
N ALA A 269 -3.62 12.53 -22.66
CA ALA A 269 -3.47 12.83 -24.08
C ALA A 269 -4.85 13.02 -24.70
N MET A 270 -4.94 13.93 -25.66
CA MET A 270 -6.12 14.22 -26.43
C MET A 270 -5.84 14.05 -27.92
N GLU A 271 -6.75 13.39 -28.62
CA GLU A 271 -6.63 13.11 -30.05
C GLU A 271 -8.01 13.15 -30.71
N GLY A 272 -8.07 13.72 -31.91
CA GLY A 272 -9.28 13.70 -32.74
C GLY A 272 -9.28 12.47 -33.64
N ASP A 273 -10.43 11.83 -33.76
CA ASP A 273 -10.64 10.74 -34.72
C ASP A 273 -11.11 11.32 -36.05
N PHE A 274 -10.36 11.03 -37.14
CA PHE A 274 -10.65 11.55 -38.47
C PHE A 274 -11.96 10.97 -39.06
N ASP A 275 -12.21 9.68 -38.80
CA ASP A 275 -13.34 8.97 -39.42
C ASP A 275 -14.68 9.34 -38.77
N THR A 276 -14.69 9.52 -37.45
CA THR A 276 -15.92 9.79 -36.68
C THR A 276 -16.05 11.26 -36.27
N GLY A 277 -15.00 12.08 -36.46
CA GLY A 277 -14.96 13.46 -35.99
C GLY A 277 -14.91 13.63 -34.44
N ASN A 278 -14.93 12.55 -33.71
CA ASN A 278 -14.96 12.57 -32.24
C ASN A 278 -13.62 13.01 -31.66
N VAL A 279 -13.65 13.72 -30.52
CA VAL A 279 -12.47 14.03 -29.73
C VAL A 279 -12.37 13.05 -28.60
N ARG A 280 -11.22 12.37 -28.48
CA ARG A 280 -10.92 11.39 -27.43
C ARG A 280 -9.92 11.96 -26.44
N TYR A 281 -10.22 11.83 -25.17
CA TYR A 281 -9.32 12.21 -24.07
C TYR A 281 -9.06 11.00 -23.18
N LYS A 282 -7.78 10.68 -22.93
CA LYS A 282 -7.35 9.54 -22.12
C LYS A 282 -6.42 9.97 -21.01
N ALA A 283 -6.51 9.28 -19.88
CA ALA A 283 -5.53 9.28 -18.83
C ALA A 283 -4.89 7.89 -18.72
N ARG A 284 -3.60 7.84 -18.42
CA ARG A 284 -2.84 6.59 -18.31
C ARG A 284 -1.75 6.76 -17.27
N GLU A 285 -1.54 5.70 -16.45
CA GLU A 285 -0.41 5.55 -15.52
C GLU A 285 0.08 4.11 -15.51
N ARG A 286 1.32 3.87 -15.06
CA ARG A 286 1.88 2.53 -14.88
C ARG A 286 2.56 2.43 -13.54
N TYR A 287 2.17 1.42 -12.77
CA TYR A 287 2.69 1.20 -11.42
C TYR A 287 2.43 -0.23 -10.94
N ARG A 288 3.01 -0.56 -9.78
CA ARG A 288 2.70 -1.79 -9.03
C ARG A 288 2.84 -1.54 -7.53
N PHE A 289 1.87 -2.05 -6.77
CA PHE A 289 1.95 -2.21 -5.31
C PHE A 289 2.36 -3.64 -4.98
N GLY A 290 3.14 -3.81 -3.91
CA GLY A 290 3.54 -5.11 -3.45
C GLY A 290 4.36 -5.07 -2.16
N VAL A 291 4.95 -6.19 -1.83
CA VAL A 291 5.67 -6.44 -0.58
C VAL A 291 6.98 -7.12 -0.90
N SER A 292 8.09 -6.60 -0.38
CA SER A 292 9.40 -7.24 -0.52
C SER A 292 9.75 -8.06 0.71
N ASP A 293 9.51 -7.51 1.91
CA ASP A 293 9.62 -8.25 3.17
C ASP A 293 8.28 -8.24 3.92
N TYR A 294 7.70 -9.41 4.12
CA TYR A 294 6.44 -9.59 4.85
C TYR A 294 6.52 -9.10 6.32
N ARG A 295 7.72 -9.03 6.91
CA ARG A 295 7.94 -8.49 8.26
C ARG A 295 7.71 -6.99 8.36
N GLY A 296 7.67 -6.28 7.22
CA GLY A 296 7.39 -4.85 7.14
C GLY A 296 5.96 -4.47 7.52
N ILE A 297 5.07 -5.46 7.61
CA ILE A 297 3.68 -5.26 8.01
C ILE A 297 3.18 -6.47 8.80
N PHE A 298 2.34 -6.21 9.80
CA PHE A 298 1.63 -7.20 10.59
C PHE A 298 0.13 -6.97 10.41
N GLY A 299 -0.63 -7.98 10.05
CA GLY A 299 -2.06 -7.87 9.78
C GLY A 299 -2.88 -8.78 10.66
N VAL A 300 -4.04 -8.31 11.08
CA VAL A 300 -5.04 -9.07 11.85
C VAL A 300 -6.38 -8.91 11.15
N GLU A 301 -7.03 -10.01 10.88
CA GLU A 301 -8.28 -10.05 10.11
C GLU A 301 -9.51 -9.68 10.95
N GLY A 302 -9.43 -9.84 12.26
CA GLY A 302 -10.58 -9.80 13.15
C GLY A 302 -11.19 -11.19 13.36
N ALA A 303 -12.31 -11.27 14.06
CA ALA A 303 -12.99 -12.52 14.43
C ALA A 303 -14.41 -12.59 13.86
#